data_aa1c51189f417a9337f367437bc8a306
#
_entry.id   aa1c51189f417a9337f367437bc8a306
#
_cell.length_a   1.000
_cell.length_b   1.000
_cell.length_c   1.000
_cell.angle_alpha   90.00
_cell.angle_beta   90.00
_cell.angle_gamma   90.00
#
_symmetry.space_group_name_H-M   'P 1'
#
loop_
_entity.id
_entity.type
_entity.pdbx_description
1 polymer ?
#
loop_
_entity_poly.entity_id
_entity_poly.type
_entity_poly.pdbx_seq_one_letter_code
_entity_poly.pdbx_strand_id
1 'polypeptide(L)'
;MKLRIRLHNAGACRTTATAFGVLAGLGGITHGVGEVLQGDVRVTGVALDSWTTGPIAEHMGGEPGFTVLPTALSAGLVTLVLATAVVGWSIAGLGRDHGGSALVLLSFGMLLSGGGVGPPVIGILAGAVGRWSADRPPRWLARAGRGTVYGLAQAWLPVFVLSLVNALFLVVGSVVLVYATGLHAPTLFEGSFYLTVVLLLVHLFAAPAHDAARSMAGDAVGLGGSQRETDVRARASRPAVPVAGLRTEE
;
A
#
# COMPACT_ATOMS: atom_id res chain seq x y z
N MET A 1 14.44 -24.35 -2.48
CA MET A 1 13.78 -23.23 -1.78
C MET A 1 12.78 -22.60 -2.76
N LYS A 2 11.49 -23.00 -2.72
CA LYS A 2 10.48 -22.51 -3.67
C LYS A 2 9.93 -21.20 -3.13
N LEU A 3 10.46 -20.09 -3.60
CA LEU A 3 9.86 -18.76 -3.45
C LEU A 3 8.63 -18.68 -4.38
N ARG A 4 7.56 -19.38 -4.02
CA ARG A 4 6.24 -19.13 -4.62
C ARG A 4 5.81 -17.76 -4.11
N ILE A 5 5.97 -16.76 -4.93
CA ILE A 5 5.34 -15.45 -4.73
C ILE A 5 3.83 -15.71 -4.60
N ARG A 6 3.34 -15.73 -3.35
CA ARG A 6 1.90 -15.82 -3.04
C ARG A 6 1.23 -14.47 -3.33
N LEU A 7 1.36 -13.95 -4.54
CA LEU A 7 0.65 -12.75 -4.97
C LEU A 7 -0.84 -13.01 -5.20
N HIS A 8 -1.24 -14.28 -5.37
CA HIS A 8 -2.60 -14.62 -5.78
C HIS A 8 -3.67 -14.53 -4.66
N ASN A 9 -3.25 -14.36 -3.38
CA ASN A 9 -4.16 -14.26 -2.23
C ASN A 9 -3.92 -13.04 -1.33
N ALA A 10 -3.08 -12.10 -1.76
CA ALA A 10 -2.93 -10.86 -1.01
C ALA A 10 -4.13 -9.96 -1.29
N GLY A 11 -4.88 -9.56 -0.25
CA GLY A 11 -5.96 -8.58 -0.37
C GLY A 11 -5.45 -7.23 -0.86
N ALA A 12 -6.37 -6.39 -1.34
CA ALA A 12 -6.08 -5.05 -1.85
C ALA A 12 -5.36 -4.17 -0.82
N CYS A 13 -5.78 -4.23 0.45
CA CYS A 13 -5.12 -3.50 1.55
C CYS A 13 -3.65 -3.88 1.67
N ARG A 14 -3.34 -5.17 1.68
CA ARG A 14 -1.96 -5.64 1.80
C ARG A 14 -1.13 -5.30 0.57
N THR A 15 -1.70 -5.45 -0.63
CA THR A 15 -1.02 -5.11 -1.90
C THR A 15 -0.64 -3.63 -1.93
N THR A 16 -1.60 -2.75 -1.60
CA THR A 16 -1.38 -1.30 -1.53
C THR A 16 -0.30 -0.96 -0.49
N ALA A 17 -0.42 -1.49 0.74
CA ALA A 17 0.54 -1.21 1.79
C ALA A 17 1.95 -1.72 1.47
N THR A 18 2.09 -2.88 0.84
CA THR A 18 3.38 -3.40 0.41
C THR A 18 4.01 -2.52 -0.66
N ALA A 19 3.29 -2.19 -1.73
CA ALA A 19 3.83 -1.41 -2.84
C ALA A 19 4.30 -0.02 -2.38
N PHE A 20 3.43 0.71 -1.69
CA PHE A 20 3.74 2.07 -1.26
C PHE A 20 4.68 2.12 -0.06
N GLY A 21 4.69 1.12 0.81
CA GLY A 21 5.69 1.00 1.86
C GLY A 21 7.09 0.74 1.31
N VAL A 22 7.24 -0.08 0.27
CA VAL A 22 8.53 -0.27 -0.42
C VAL A 22 8.99 1.03 -1.07
N LEU A 23 8.11 1.74 -1.78
CA LEU A 23 8.44 3.03 -2.41
C LEU A 23 8.83 4.09 -1.37
N ALA A 24 8.11 4.16 -0.25
CA ALA A 24 8.44 5.03 0.86
C ALA A 24 9.83 4.74 1.44
N GLY A 25 10.16 3.46 1.64
CA GLY A 25 11.48 3.08 2.11
C GLY A 25 12.59 3.39 1.11
N LEU A 26 12.36 3.18 -0.18
CA LEU A 26 13.32 3.55 -1.24
C LEU A 26 13.55 5.06 -1.29
N GLY A 27 12.47 5.87 -1.20
CA GLY A 27 12.60 7.32 -1.09
C GLY A 27 13.35 7.74 0.18
N GLY A 28 13.08 7.11 1.33
CA GLY A 28 13.84 7.36 2.56
C GLY A 28 15.34 7.01 2.44
N ILE A 29 15.69 5.97 1.68
CA ILE A 29 17.09 5.64 1.40
C ILE A 29 17.78 6.76 0.61
N THR A 30 17.12 7.36 -0.40
CA THR A 30 17.71 8.48 -1.16
C THR A 30 17.98 9.68 -0.27
N HIS A 31 17.06 10.04 0.64
CA HIS A 31 17.26 11.09 1.65
C HIS A 31 18.43 10.77 2.57
N GLY A 32 18.44 9.59 3.18
CA GLY A 32 19.50 9.18 4.09
C GLY A 32 20.89 9.16 3.44
N VAL A 33 20.99 8.79 2.18
CA VAL A 33 22.25 8.88 1.41
C VAL A 33 22.71 10.33 1.25
N GLY A 34 21.80 11.24 0.85
CA GLY A 34 22.12 12.66 0.72
C GLY A 34 22.62 13.28 2.03
N GLU A 35 21.98 12.94 3.15
CA GLU A 35 22.38 13.40 4.48
C GLU A 35 23.75 12.85 4.91
N VAL A 36 24.00 11.56 4.70
CA VAL A 36 25.32 10.96 5.00
C VAL A 36 26.44 11.61 4.19
N LEU A 37 26.20 11.94 2.93
CA LEU A 37 27.18 12.60 2.06
C LEU A 37 27.53 14.02 2.52
N GLN A 38 26.69 14.69 3.30
CA GLN A 38 26.99 15.99 3.91
C GLN A 38 27.98 15.88 5.07
N GLY A 39 28.16 14.69 5.66
CA GLY A 39 29.07 14.47 6.78
C GLY A 39 28.55 15.02 8.13
N ASP A 40 29.46 15.33 9.03
CA ASP A 40 29.15 15.75 10.40
C ASP A 40 28.78 17.24 10.50
N VAL A 41 27.92 17.70 9.58
CA VAL A 41 27.39 19.07 9.59
C VAL A 41 26.28 19.18 10.64
N ARG A 42 26.36 20.16 11.53
CA ARG A 42 25.33 20.41 12.55
C ARG A 42 24.04 20.92 11.92
N VAL A 43 22.93 20.32 12.33
CA VAL A 43 21.60 20.79 11.96
C VAL A 43 21.20 21.92 12.91
N THR A 44 20.85 23.08 12.34
CA THR A 44 20.35 24.23 13.11
C THR A 44 18.81 24.22 13.07
N GLY A 45 18.19 23.92 14.20
CA GLY A 45 16.73 23.76 14.29
C GLY A 45 16.30 22.32 14.04
N VAL A 46 15.15 22.14 13.38
CA VAL A 46 14.52 20.84 13.13
C VAL A 46 14.38 20.50 11.63
N ALA A 47 14.78 21.40 10.75
CA ALA A 47 14.73 21.23 9.31
C ALA A 47 16.13 21.07 8.74
N LEU A 48 16.28 20.15 7.79
CA LEU A 48 17.49 20.02 6.97
C LEU A 48 17.08 19.70 5.53
N ASP A 49 17.94 20.12 4.59
CA ASP A 49 17.83 19.68 3.21
C ASP A 49 18.68 18.41 3.04
N SER A 50 18.08 17.34 2.54
CA SER A 50 18.80 16.07 2.36
C SER A 50 19.88 16.18 1.28
N TRP A 51 19.71 17.09 0.31
CA TRP A 51 20.66 17.36 -0.77
C TRP A 51 20.99 18.85 -0.79
N THR A 52 22.26 19.18 -0.54
CA THR A 52 22.75 20.57 -0.53
C THR A 52 23.53 20.96 -1.79
N THR A 53 23.84 19.98 -2.65
CA THR A 53 24.57 20.17 -3.90
C THR A 53 24.06 19.23 -4.99
N GLY A 54 24.34 19.59 -6.24
CA GLY A 54 23.99 18.79 -7.41
C GLY A 54 22.55 18.99 -7.91
N PRO A 55 22.15 18.23 -8.94
CA PRO A 55 20.88 18.45 -9.64
C PRO A 55 19.63 18.39 -8.75
N ILE A 56 19.63 17.57 -7.71
CA ILE A 56 18.49 17.47 -6.78
C ILE A 56 18.36 18.77 -5.99
N ALA A 57 19.47 19.32 -5.47
CA ALA A 57 19.47 20.61 -4.78
C ALA A 57 19.05 21.76 -5.70
N GLU A 58 19.60 21.79 -6.92
CA GLU A 58 19.39 22.89 -7.88
C GLU A 58 17.99 22.90 -8.50
N HIS A 59 17.39 21.74 -8.74
CA HIS A 59 16.15 21.62 -9.53
C HIS A 59 14.95 21.08 -8.76
N MET A 60 15.18 20.46 -7.59
CA MET A 60 14.12 19.85 -6.74
C MET A 60 14.04 20.48 -5.34
N GLY A 61 14.79 21.56 -5.08
CA GLY A 61 14.75 22.27 -3.80
C GLY A 61 15.40 21.52 -2.63
N GLY A 62 16.35 20.59 -2.92
CA GLY A 62 17.13 19.90 -1.90
C GLY A 62 16.38 18.82 -1.11
N GLU A 63 15.11 18.61 -1.37
CA GLU A 63 14.24 17.65 -0.67
C GLU A 63 14.26 17.82 0.86
N PRO A 64 13.55 18.82 1.39
CA PRO A 64 13.59 19.14 2.82
C PRO A 64 13.03 18.00 3.70
N GLY A 65 13.65 17.79 4.85
CA GLY A 65 13.24 16.83 5.86
C GLY A 65 13.21 17.44 7.28
N PHE A 66 12.64 16.67 8.21
CA PHE A 66 12.64 17.00 9.63
C PHE A 66 13.56 16.05 10.39
N THR A 67 14.38 16.57 11.28
CA THR A 67 15.19 15.74 12.16
C THR A 67 15.26 16.29 13.57
N VAL A 68 15.31 15.37 14.54
CA VAL A 68 15.63 15.68 15.95
C VAL A 68 17.09 15.34 16.27
N LEU A 69 17.84 14.90 15.26
CA LEU A 69 19.23 14.48 15.41
C LEU A 69 20.18 15.66 15.19
N PRO A 70 21.34 15.69 15.88
CA PRO A 70 22.16 16.89 15.94
C PRO A 70 22.98 17.17 14.66
N THR A 71 23.22 16.14 13.82
CA THR A 71 24.04 16.30 12.62
C THR A 71 23.44 15.56 11.42
N ALA A 72 23.75 16.02 10.21
CA ALA A 72 23.31 15.38 8.97
C ALA A 72 23.78 13.93 8.89
N LEU A 73 25.01 13.63 9.29
CA LEU A 73 25.52 12.25 9.34
C LEU A 73 24.68 11.36 10.25
N SER A 74 24.38 11.81 11.48
CA SER A 74 23.56 11.02 12.41
C SER A 74 22.14 10.85 11.89
N ALA A 75 21.55 11.89 11.31
CA ALA A 75 20.25 11.86 10.68
C ALA A 75 20.22 10.82 9.54
N GLY A 76 21.16 10.91 8.62
CA GLY A 76 21.25 10.02 7.47
C GLY A 76 21.45 8.55 7.84
N LEU A 77 22.32 8.25 8.82
CA LEU A 77 22.55 6.87 9.26
C LEU A 77 21.29 6.26 9.89
N VAL A 78 20.57 7.00 10.76
CA VAL A 78 19.32 6.53 11.36
C VAL A 78 18.23 6.39 10.29
N THR A 79 18.13 7.36 9.37
CA THR A 79 17.20 7.30 8.24
C THR A 79 17.44 6.06 7.37
N LEU A 80 18.69 5.74 7.03
CA LEU A 80 19.03 4.54 6.25
C LEU A 80 18.58 3.25 6.94
N VAL A 81 18.80 3.14 8.25
CA VAL A 81 18.37 1.98 9.04
C VAL A 81 16.84 1.88 9.04
N LEU A 82 16.14 2.97 9.33
CA LEU A 82 14.68 2.98 9.36
C LEU A 82 14.07 2.75 7.99
N ALA A 83 14.60 3.38 6.94
CA ALA A 83 14.13 3.20 5.57
C ALA A 83 14.31 1.75 5.08
N THR A 84 15.44 1.13 5.39
CA THR A 84 15.68 -0.30 5.11
C THR A 84 14.71 -1.18 5.90
N ALA A 85 14.43 -0.85 7.17
CA ALA A 85 13.44 -1.55 7.97
C ALA A 85 12.03 -1.37 7.41
N VAL A 86 11.66 -0.19 6.89
CA VAL A 86 10.39 0.07 6.20
C VAL A 86 10.25 -0.83 4.97
N VAL A 87 11.28 -0.94 4.12
CA VAL A 87 11.27 -1.85 2.96
C VAL A 87 11.08 -3.30 3.41
N GLY A 88 11.92 -3.79 4.31
CA GLY A 88 11.87 -5.17 4.80
C GLY A 88 10.53 -5.50 5.47
N TRP A 89 10.00 -4.58 6.28
CA TRP A 89 8.71 -4.76 6.94
C TRP A 89 7.53 -4.75 5.96
N SER A 90 7.57 -3.89 4.95
CA SER A 90 6.55 -3.84 3.91
C SER A 90 6.44 -5.14 3.12
N ILE A 91 7.55 -5.85 2.93
CA ILE A 91 7.59 -7.13 2.21
C ILE A 91 7.18 -8.30 3.14
N ALA A 92 7.72 -8.35 4.35
CA ALA A 92 7.64 -9.54 5.22
C ALA A 92 6.76 -9.36 6.46
N GLY A 93 6.47 -8.12 6.88
CA GLY A 93 5.83 -7.81 8.17
C GLY A 93 4.31 -7.59 8.10
N LEU A 94 3.76 -7.15 6.97
CA LEU A 94 2.36 -6.75 6.85
C LEU A 94 1.32 -7.86 7.06
N GLY A 95 1.72 -9.12 6.94
CA GLY A 95 0.84 -10.27 7.23
C GLY A 95 0.75 -10.62 8.72
N ARG A 96 1.49 -9.93 9.59
CA ARG A 96 1.50 -10.17 11.05
C ARG A 96 0.44 -9.33 11.75
N ASP A 97 0.08 -9.73 12.97
CA ASP A 97 -0.72 -8.88 13.84
C ASP A 97 -0.02 -7.52 14.02
N HIS A 98 -0.79 -6.45 13.91
CA HIS A 98 -0.28 -5.07 13.95
C HIS A 98 0.72 -4.67 12.85
N GLY A 99 0.85 -5.46 11.76
CA GLY A 99 1.81 -5.22 10.68
C GLY A 99 1.71 -3.82 10.07
N GLY A 100 0.50 -3.35 9.78
CA GLY A 100 0.28 -1.98 9.30
C GLY A 100 0.62 -0.91 10.34
N SER A 101 0.33 -1.14 11.62
CA SER A 101 0.68 -0.20 12.70
C SER A 101 2.19 -0.08 12.89
N ALA A 102 2.92 -1.18 12.78
CA ALA A 102 4.38 -1.16 12.83
C ALA A 102 4.98 -0.39 11.64
N LEU A 103 4.40 -0.52 10.43
CA LEU A 103 4.82 0.28 9.28
C LEU A 103 4.59 1.77 9.52
N VAL A 104 3.44 2.16 10.12
CA VAL A 104 3.20 3.57 10.53
C VAL A 104 4.27 4.06 11.48
N LEU A 105 4.61 3.29 12.52
CA LEU A 105 5.61 3.69 13.51
C LEU A 105 7.01 3.80 12.91
N LEU A 106 7.43 2.86 12.06
CA LEU A 106 8.71 2.92 11.36
C LEU A 106 8.80 4.15 10.45
N SER A 107 7.72 4.44 9.69
CA SER A 107 7.66 5.61 8.82
C SER A 107 7.63 6.91 9.62
N PHE A 108 6.98 6.94 10.77
CA PHE A 108 7.02 8.09 11.65
C PHE A 108 8.42 8.31 12.26
N GLY A 109 9.11 7.24 12.64
CA GLY A 109 10.52 7.30 13.03
C GLY A 109 11.40 7.88 11.92
N MET A 110 11.18 7.45 10.67
CA MET A 110 11.87 7.94 9.48
C MET A 110 11.60 9.44 9.24
N LEU A 111 10.38 9.93 9.51
CA LEU A 111 10.05 11.36 9.46
C LEU A 111 10.87 12.18 10.44
N LEU A 112 11.07 11.67 11.66
CA LEU A 112 11.81 12.37 12.73
C LEU A 112 13.33 12.26 12.58
N SER A 113 13.82 11.38 11.74
CA SER A 113 15.27 11.17 11.55
C SER A 113 15.88 11.93 10.38
N GLY A 114 15.07 12.49 9.47
CA GLY A 114 15.56 13.19 8.28
C GLY A 114 15.11 12.59 6.97
N GLY A 115 14.33 11.52 6.98
CA GLY A 115 13.91 10.79 5.76
C GLY A 115 13.00 11.57 4.81
N GLY A 116 13.13 12.89 4.76
CA GLY A 116 12.29 13.79 4.00
C GLY A 116 10.89 13.95 4.58
N VAL A 117 10.01 14.62 3.86
CA VAL A 117 8.56 14.70 4.20
C VAL A 117 7.77 13.68 3.38
N GLY A 118 8.07 13.56 2.09
CA GLY A 118 7.32 12.72 1.15
C GLY A 118 7.33 11.24 1.51
N PRO A 119 8.50 10.59 1.57
CA PRO A 119 8.58 9.15 1.82
C PRO A 119 7.92 8.71 3.12
N PRO A 120 8.13 9.36 4.29
CA PRO A 120 7.45 8.98 5.52
C PRO A 120 5.92 9.13 5.45
N VAL A 121 5.40 10.20 4.84
CA VAL A 121 3.96 10.40 4.68
C VAL A 121 3.35 9.28 3.84
N ILE A 122 3.98 8.90 2.73
CA ILE A 122 3.56 7.76 1.92
C ILE A 122 3.56 6.48 2.75
N GLY A 123 4.61 6.22 3.55
CA GLY A 123 4.71 5.05 4.40
C GLY A 123 3.67 5.01 5.53
N ILE A 124 3.36 6.15 6.15
CA ILE A 124 2.30 6.28 7.16
C ILE A 124 0.94 5.94 6.55
N LEU A 125 0.61 6.51 5.39
CA LEU A 125 -0.66 6.24 4.71
C LEU A 125 -0.75 4.78 4.23
N ALA A 126 0.34 4.24 3.68
CA ALA A 126 0.43 2.83 3.31
C ALA A 126 0.21 1.91 4.53
N GLY A 127 0.85 2.21 5.65
CA GLY A 127 0.65 1.49 6.91
C GLY A 127 -0.78 1.60 7.44
N ALA A 128 -1.41 2.78 7.32
CA ALA A 128 -2.80 2.97 7.70
C ALA A 128 -3.76 2.09 6.86
N VAL A 129 -3.54 1.97 5.54
CA VAL A 129 -4.27 1.02 4.68
C VAL A 129 -3.98 -0.43 5.11
N GLY A 130 -2.72 -0.76 5.39
CA GLY A 130 -2.28 -2.10 5.78
C GLY A 130 -2.78 -2.59 7.15
N ARG A 131 -3.44 -1.73 7.96
CA ARG A 131 -4.10 -2.13 9.21
C ARG A 131 -5.36 -2.94 9.01
N TRP A 132 -5.96 -2.87 7.81
CA TRP A 132 -7.20 -3.54 7.48
C TRP A 132 -6.96 -4.78 6.61
N SER A 133 -7.86 -5.72 6.74
CA SER A 133 -7.94 -6.94 5.95
C SER A 133 -9.39 -7.38 5.83
N ALA A 134 -9.68 -8.43 5.05
CA ALA A 134 -11.00 -9.02 4.98
C ALA A 134 -11.50 -9.47 6.37
N ASP A 135 -10.62 -10.02 7.22
CA ASP A 135 -10.94 -10.48 8.58
C ASP A 135 -11.07 -9.32 9.59
N ARG A 136 -10.49 -8.16 9.29
CA ARG A 136 -10.49 -6.97 10.16
C ARG A 136 -10.87 -5.71 9.37
N PRO A 137 -12.12 -5.62 8.89
CA PRO A 137 -12.58 -4.50 8.10
C PRO A 137 -12.75 -3.25 8.97
N PRO A 138 -12.63 -2.03 8.40
CA PRO A 138 -12.91 -0.80 9.12
C PRO A 138 -14.40 -0.69 9.48
N ARG A 139 -14.69 -0.08 10.63
CA ARG A 139 -16.07 0.04 11.16
C ARG A 139 -17.04 0.78 10.23
N TRP A 140 -16.57 1.70 9.39
CA TRP A 140 -17.41 2.43 8.45
C TRP A 140 -18.04 1.51 7.40
N LEU A 141 -17.36 0.42 7.04
CA LEU A 141 -17.82 -0.54 6.03
C LEU A 141 -19.14 -1.21 6.44
N ALA A 142 -19.33 -1.46 7.74
CA ALA A 142 -20.60 -2.02 8.28
C ALA A 142 -21.79 -1.04 8.15
N ARG A 143 -21.51 0.27 7.99
CA ARG A 143 -22.54 1.31 7.83
C ARG A 143 -22.74 1.72 6.36
N ALA A 144 -21.82 1.34 5.49
CA ALA A 144 -21.89 1.67 4.05
C ALA A 144 -22.92 0.80 3.34
N GLY A 145 -23.71 1.41 2.48
CA GLY A 145 -24.64 0.68 1.59
C GLY A 145 -23.87 -0.18 0.58
N ARG A 146 -24.46 -1.30 0.17
CA ARG A 146 -23.83 -2.22 -0.81
C ARG A 146 -23.36 -1.54 -2.09
N GLY A 147 -24.16 -0.60 -2.63
CA GLY A 147 -23.78 0.16 -3.84
C GLY A 147 -22.50 0.97 -3.64
N THR A 148 -22.34 1.63 -2.48
CA THR A 148 -21.13 2.38 -2.14
C THR A 148 -19.91 1.46 -2.03
N VAL A 149 -20.07 0.29 -1.39
CA VAL A 149 -18.98 -0.69 -1.26
C VAL A 149 -18.53 -1.18 -2.64
N TYR A 150 -19.46 -1.54 -3.52
CA TYR A 150 -19.13 -2.00 -4.88
C TYR A 150 -18.49 -0.88 -5.72
N GLY A 151 -19.00 0.35 -5.65
CA GLY A 151 -18.41 1.49 -6.37
C GLY A 151 -16.95 1.75 -5.94
N LEU A 152 -16.69 1.77 -4.63
CA LEU A 152 -15.34 1.92 -4.09
C LEU A 152 -14.44 0.72 -4.45
N ALA A 153 -14.98 -0.49 -4.41
CA ALA A 153 -14.24 -1.71 -4.77
C ALA A 153 -13.77 -1.69 -6.22
N GLN A 154 -14.61 -1.22 -7.13
CA GLN A 154 -14.26 -1.09 -8.56
C GLN A 154 -13.20 0.00 -8.79
N ALA A 155 -13.21 1.06 -8.00
CA ALA A 155 -12.24 2.15 -8.10
C ALA A 155 -10.84 1.74 -7.64
N TRP A 156 -10.68 0.70 -6.82
CA TRP A 156 -9.39 0.34 -6.25
C TRP A 156 -8.30 0.10 -7.30
N LEU A 157 -8.55 -0.73 -8.31
CA LEU A 157 -7.52 -1.10 -9.28
C LEU A 157 -7.06 0.08 -10.15
N PRO A 158 -7.94 0.88 -10.78
CA PRO A 158 -7.49 2.03 -11.55
C PRO A 158 -6.79 3.08 -10.69
N VAL A 159 -7.26 3.33 -9.46
CA VAL A 159 -6.60 4.24 -8.52
C VAL A 159 -5.24 3.66 -8.11
N PHE A 160 -5.11 2.36 -7.87
CA PHE A 160 -3.84 1.72 -7.54
C PHE A 160 -2.81 1.86 -8.65
N VAL A 161 -3.19 1.60 -9.90
CA VAL A 161 -2.29 1.75 -11.05
C VAL A 161 -1.85 3.20 -11.20
N LEU A 162 -2.79 4.15 -11.15
CA LEU A 162 -2.47 5.58 -11.24
C LEU A 162 -1.53 6.02 -10.12
N SER A 163 -1.82 5.63 -8.88
CA SER A 163 -0.98 5.94 -7.72
C SER A 163 0.42 5.36 -7.85
N LEU A 164 0.52 4.11 -8.32
CA LEU A 164 1.80 3.42 -8.47
C LEU A 164 2.66 4.09 -9.54
N VAL A 165 2.09 4.42 -10.69
CA VAL A 165 2.80 5.12 -11.78
C VAL A 165 3.28 6.49 -11.29
N ASN A 166 2.40 7.24 -10.62
CA ASN A 166 2.76 8.58 -10.10
C ASN A 166 3.83 8.50 -9.00
N ALA A 167 3.74 7.53 -8.08
CA ALA A 167 4.74 7.36 -7.03
C ALA A 167 6.09 6.86 -7.57
N LEU A 168 6.10 6.00 -8.59
CA LEU A 168 7.32 5.61 -9.30
C LEU A 168 7.96 6.82 -10.01
N PHE A 169 7.14 7.66 -10.62
CA PHE A 169 7.63 8.93 -11.18
C PHE A 169 8.25 9.79 -10.08
N LEU A 170 7.59 9.95 -8.94
CA LEU A 170 8.08 10.78 -7.84
C LEU A 170 9.41 10.27 -7.26
N VAL A 171 9.56 8.95 -7.04
CA VAL A 171 10.72 8.37 -6.36
C VAL A 171 11.92 8.16 -7.31
N VAL A 172 11.65 7.78 -8.56
CA VAL A 172 12.71 7.42 -9.53
C VAL A 172 12.67 8.32 -10.74
N GLY A 173 11.49 8.53 -11.32
CA GLY A 173 11.35 9.24 -12.60
C GLY A 173 11.74 10.71 -12.49
N SER A 174 11.45 11.37 -11.37
CA SER A 174 11.83 12.77 -11.12
C SER A 174 13.34 12.96 -11.11
N VAL A 175 14.04 12.10 -10.38
CA VAL A 175 15.50 12.11 -10.30
C VAL A 175 16.12 11.86 -11.68
N VAL A 176 15.66 10.82 -12.39
CA VAL A 176 16.13 10.52 -13.75
C VAL A 176 15.88 11.68 -14.70
N LEU A 177 14.69 12.29 -14.65
CA LEU A 177 14.33 13.42 -15.49
C LEU A 177 15.26 14.62 -15.26
N VAL A 178 15.49 14.98 -13.99
CA VAL A 178 16.38 16.09 -13.63
C VAL A 178 17.81 15.85 -14.10
N TYR A 179 18.36 14.64 -13.85
CA TYR A 179 19.72 14.31 -14.28
C TYR A 179 19.87 14.24 -15.81
N ALA A 180 18.84 13.78 -16.54
CA ALA A 180 18.90 13.63 -17.98
C ALA A 180 18.67 14.94 -18.74
N THR A 181 17.87 15.86 -18.21
CA THR A 181 17.39 17.05 -18.93
C THR A 181 17.75 18.38 -18.29
N GLY A 182 18.14 18.39 -17.01
CA GLY A 182 18.29 19.61 -16.21
C GLY A 182 16.97 20.37 -16.00
N LEU A 183 15.83 19.70 -16.10
CA LEU A 183 14.52 20.34 -16.01
C LEU A 183 14.30 20.92 -14.60
N HIS A 184 14.11 22.23 -14.53
CA HIS A 184 13.71 22.92 -13.31
C HIS A 184 12.17 23.07 -13.26
N ALA A 185 11.50 22.14 -12.57
CA ALA A 185 10.04 22.10 -12.50
C ALA A 185 9.52 21.73 -11.09
N PRO A 186 9.80 22.55 -10.06
CA PRO A 186 9.43 22.25 -8.68
C PRO A 186 7.92 22.02 -8.52
N THR A 187 7.09 22.77 -9.20
CA THR A 187 5.62 22.62 -9.16
C THR A 187 5.14 21.28 -9.69
N LEU A 188 5.86 20.66 -10.65
CA LEU A 188 5.55 19.31 -11.14
C LEU A 188 5.82 18.26 -10.05
N PHE A 189 6.94 18.39 -9.34
CA PHE A 189 7.31 17.43 -8.28
C PHE A 189 6.40 17.58 -7.06
N GLU A 190 6.12 18.80 -6.62
CA GLU A 190 5.16 19.10 -5.55
C GLU A 190 3.75 18.61 -5.92
N GLY A 191 3.27 18.90 -7.13
CA GLY A 191 1.98 18.44 -7.62
C GLY A 191 1.88 16.92 -7.66
N SER A 192 2.93 16.23 -8.09
CA SER A 192 3.02 14.77 -8.07
C SER A 192 2.98 14.22 -6.64
N PHE A 193 3.65 14.87 -5.69
CA PHE A 193 3.58 14.50 -4.28
C PHE A 193 2.16 14.64 -3.72
N TYR A 194 1.52 15.79 -3.90
CA TYR A 194 0.14 15.98 -3.44
C TYR A 194 -0.84 15.01 -4.09
N LEU A 195 -0.66 14.72 -5.38
CA LEU A 195 -1.46 13.71 -6.08
C LEU A 195 -1.27 12.32 -5.43
N THR A 196 -0.04 11.93 -5.11
CA THR A 196 0.23 10.65 -4.41
C THR A 196 -0.49 10.59 -3.08
N VAL A 197 -0.44 11.68 -2.28
CA VAL A 197 -1.12 11.74 -0.98
C VAL A 197 -2.64 11.61 -1.15
N VAL A 198 -3.25 12.35 -2.08
CA VAL A 198 -4.69 12.28 -2.35
C VAL A 198 -5.11 10.88 -2.79
N LEU A 199 -4.37 10.28 -3.70
CA LEU A 199 -4.66 8.92 -4.17
C LEU A 199 -4.51 7.88 -3.06
N LEU A 200 -3.52 8.02 -2.15
CA LEU A 200 -3.38 7.16 -0.99
C LEU A 200 -4.51 7.34 0.03
N LEU A 201 -5.02 8.56 0.20
CA LEU A 201 -6.22 8.79 1.01
C LEU A 201 -7.45 8.09 0.41
N VAL A 202 -7.59 8.03 -0.92
CA VAL A 202 -8.65 7.25 -1.58
C VAL A 202 -8.49 5.75 -1.28
N HIS A 203 -7.27 5.24 -1.18
CA HIS A 203 -7.02 3.84 -0.84
C HIS A 203 -7.48 3.46 0.58
N LEU A 204 -7.57 4.41 1.52
CA LEU A 204 -8.15 4.15 2.86
C LEU A 204 -9.62 3.67 2.77
N PHE A 205 -10.29 3.96 1.67
CA PHE A 205 -11.66 3.54 1.42
C PHE A 205 -11.75 2.45 0.34
N ALA A 206 -11.07 2.62 -0.77
CA ALA A 206 -11.17 1.72 -1.92
C ALA A 206 -10.59 0.33 -1.66
N ALA A 207 -9.43 0.24 -0.98
CA ALA A 207 -8.78 -1.04 -0.74
C ALA A 207 -9.58 -1.95 0.21
N PRO A 208 -10.05 -1.51 1.41
CA PRO A 208 -10.87 -2.34 2.27
C PRO A 208 -12.25 -2.65 1.67
N ALA A 209 -12.83 -1.75 0.86
CA ALA A 209 -14.06 -2.04 0.14
C ALA A 209 -13.87 -3.15 -0.89
N HIS A 210 -12.74 -3.17 -1.60
CA HIS A 210 -12.39 -4.23 -2.55
C HIS A 210 -12.23 -5.59 -1.85
N ASP A 211 -11.51 -5.63 -0.73
CA ASP A 211 -11.33 -6.86 0.05
C ASP A 211 -12.67 -7.40 0.58
N ALA A 212 -13.55 -6.52 1.08
CA ALA A 212 -14.88 -6.89 1.54
C ALA A 212 -15.79 -7.39 0.38
N ALA A 213 -15.78 -6.74 -0.77
CA ALA A 213 -16.56 -7.19 -1.92
C ALA A 213 -16.13 -8.58 -2.41
N ARG A 214 -14.83 -8.88 -2.37
CA ARG A 214 -14.32 -10.21 -2.71
C ARG A 214 -14.74 -11.29 -1.72
N SER A 215 -14.75 -11.00 -0.42
CA SER A 215 -15.21 -11.96 0.60
C SER A 215 -16.70 -12.26 0.43
N MET A 216 -17.54 -11.24 0.22
CA MET A 216 -18.98 -11.43 -0.05
C MET A 216 -19.25 -12.30 -1.29
N ALA A 217 -18.45 -12.15 -2.36
CA ALA A 217 -18.58 -12.96 -3.56
C ALA A 217 -18.14 -14.42 -3.31
N GLY A 218 -17.10 -14.64 -2.53
CA GLY A 218 -16.64 -15.98 -2.14
C GLY A 218 -17.68 -16.75 -1.32
N ASP A 219 -18.29 -16.09 -0.34
CA ASP A 219 -19.35 -16.67 0.51
C ASP A 219 -20.60 -17.07 -0.33
N ALA A 220 -20.98 -16.24 -1.28
CA ALA A 220 -22.12 -16.52 -2.16
C ALA A 220 -21.88 -17.78 -3.03
N VAL A 221 -20.66 -17.97 -3.52
CA VAL A 221 -20.29 -19.18 -4.30
C VAL A 221 -20.25 -20.41 -3.39
N GLY A 222 -19.73 -20.31 -2.18
CA GLY A 222 -19.67 -21.39 -1.20
C GLY A 222 -21.05 -21.90 -0.79
N LEU A 223 -21.98 -20.99 -0.52
CA LEU A 223 -23.38 -21.32 -0.17
C LEU A 223 -24.12 -21.96 -1.34
N GLY A 224 -23.91 -21.48 -2.57
CA GLY A 224 -24.50 -22.07 -3.79
C GLY A 224 -24.00 -23.50 -4.06
N GLY A 225 -22.73 -23.78 -3.78
CA GLY A 225 -22.15 -25.13 -3.88
C GLY A 225 -22.74 -26.11 -2.88
N SER A 226 -22.87 -25.71 -1.62
CA SER A 226 -23.44 -26.50 -0.55
C SER A 226 -24.93 -26.83 -0.79
N GLN A 227 -25.71 -25.87 -1.25
CA GLN A 227 -27.13 -26.10 -1.59
C GLN A 227 -27.30 -27.07 -2.77
N ARG A 228 -26.47 -26.96 -3.83
CA ARG A 228 -26.48 -27.90 -4.95
C ARG A 228 -26.16 -29.32 -4.51
N GLU A 229 -25.18 -29.51 -3.64
CA GLU A 229 -24.80 -30.83 -3.13
C GLU A 229 -25.90 -31.44 -2.26
N THR A 230 -26.58 -30.62 -1.44
CA THR A 230 -27.75 -31.05 -0.63
C THR A 230 -28.94 -31.42 -1.53
N ASP A 231 -29.20 -30.64 -2.59
CA ASP A 231 -30.28 -30.92 -3.55
C ASP A 231 -30.00 -32.18 -4.36
N VAL A 232 -28.75 -32.43 -4.77
CA VAL A 232 -28.37 -33.66 -5.48
C VAL A 232 -28.53 -34.88 -4.57
N ARG A 233 -28.11 -34.81 -3.31
CA ARG A 233 -28.30 -35.89 -2.33
C ARG A 233 -29.78 -36.16 -2.04
N ALA A 234 -30.58 -35.08 -1.91
CA ALA A 234 -32.02 -35.20 -1.67
C ALA A 234 -32.75 -35.80 -2.88
N ARG A 235 -32.29 -35.55 -4.12
CA ARG A 235 -32.83 -36.19 -5.33
C ARG A 235 -32.44 -37.67 -5.45
N ALA A 236 -31.18 -38.00 -5.08
CA ALA A 236 -30.69 -39.38 -5.11
C ALA A 236 -31.38 -40.28 -4.05
N SER A 237 -31.85 -39.71 -2.95
CA SER A 237 -32.53 -40.42 -1.85
C SER A 237 -34.05 -40.56 -2.06
N ARG A 238 -34.65 -40.01 -3.13
CA ARG A 238 -36.08 -40.23 -3.44
C ARG A 238 -36.29 -41.68 -3.89
N PRO A 239 -37.18 -42.45 -3.23
CA PRO A 239 -37.51 -43.82 -3.67
C PRO A 239 -38.12 -43.75 -5.06
N ALA A 240 -37.69 -44.69 -5.91
CA ALA A 240 -38.29 -44.86 -7.25
C ALA A 240 -39.80 -45.06 -7.12
N VAL A 241 -40.56 -44.17 -7.72
CA VAL A 241 -42.04 -44.34 -7.79
C VAL A 241 -42.31 -45.61 -8.57
N PRO A 242 -43.00 -46.62 -7.98
CA PRO A 242 -43.33 -47.83 -8.74
C PRO A 242 -44.26 -47.46 -9.89
N VAL A 243 -43.86 -47.79 -11.08
CA VAL A 243 -44.74 -47.67 -12.27
C VAL A 243 -45.85 -48.71 -12.12
N ALA A 244 -46.99 -48.24 -11.61
CA ALA A 244 -48.17 -49.08 -11.48
C ALA A 244 -48.64 -49.56 -12.89
N GLY A 245 -48.63 -50.84 -13.08
CA GLY A 245 -49.11 -51.68 -14.11
C GLY A 245 -49.90 -51.10 -15.31
N LEU A 246 -49.32 -51.25 -16.46
CA LEU A 246 -50.08 -51.37 -17.71
C LEU A 246 -50.93 -52.66 -17.62
N ARG A 247 -52.22 -52.51 -17.31
CA ARG A 247 -53.20 -53.58 -17.54
C ARG A 247 -53.30 -53.75 -19.07
N THR A 248 -52.87 -54.88 -19.58
CA THR A 248 -53.28 -55.41 -20.85
C THR A 248 -54.68 -56.01 -20.68
N GLU A 249 -55.72 -55.39 -21.22
CA GLU A 249 -57.02 -56.01 -21.40
C GLU A 249 -56.95 -56.76 -22.75
N GLU A 250 -57.23 -58.07 -22.67
CA GLU A 250 -57.64 -58.93 -23.78
C GLU A 250 -59.18 -58.84 -23.96
#